data_75f53fc2463ede2314ed38d03f3450d8
#
_entry.id   75f53fc2463ede2314ed38d03f3450d8
#
_cell.length_a   1.000
_cell.length_b   1.000
_cell.length_c   1.000
_cell.angle_alpha   90.00
_cell.angle_beta   90.00
_cell.angle_gamma   90.00
#
_symmetry.space_group_name_H-M   'P 1'
#
loop_
_entity.id
_entity.type
_entity.pdbx_description
1 polymer ?
#
loop_
_entity_poly.entity_id
_entity_poly.type
_entity_poly.pdbx_seq_one_letter_code
_entity_poly.pdbx_strand_id
1 'polypeptide(L)'
;MRPKRIILIRHAESEGNLDHTRYQTVQDFALRLSSTGVQQARLAGVQLKEILEDGKVYVYLSPFFRTRETFQLIREAISQNIVKSIEDPRIREQDWGHLRHPDDNKGIIEERDYFSTFYYRIPDGESGADVYDRVSSFLDTLHRDFEKENFPENVLIVS
;
A
#
# COMPACT_ATOMS: atom_id res chain seq x y z
N MET A 1 24.01 4.95 6.19
CA MET A 1 24.33 3.66 5.43
C MET A 1 23.14 3.37 4.55
N ARG A 2 23.30 3.05 3.26
CA ARG A 2 22.16 2.72 2.40
C ARG A 2 21.62 1.33 2.76
N PRO A 3 20.30 1.11 2.74
CA PRO A 3 19.74 -0.21 3.00
C PRO A 3 20.19 -1.20 1.92
N LYS A 4 20.33 -2.46 2.28
CA LYS A 4 20.64 -3.55 1.34
C LYS A 4 19.46 -3.89 0.46
N ARG A 5 18.22 -3.78 1.02
CA ARG A 5 16.98 -4.15 0.34
C ARG A 5 15.88 -3.15 0.61
N ILE A 6 15.12 -2.83 -0.43
CA ILE A 6 13.80 -2.19 -0.34
C ILE A 6 12.80 -3.21 -0.88
N ILE A 7 11.90 -3.66 -0.02
CA ILE A 7 10.93 -4.70 -0.31
C ILE A 7 9.56 -4.03 -0.40
N LEU A 8 8.87 -4.22 -1.53
CA LEU A 8 7.53 -3.71 -1.76
C LEU A 8 6.53 -4.86 -1.67
N ILE A 9 5.51 -4.72 -0.85
CA ILE A 9 4.41 -5.67 -0.75
C ILE A 9 3.11 -4.91 -1.00
N ARG A 10 2.35 -5.35 -2.01
CA ARG A 10 0.98 -4.91 -2.17
C ARG A 10 0.10 -5.56 -1.10
N HIS A 11 -0.96 -4.85 -0.64
CA HIS A 11 -1.95 -5.46 0.23
C HIS A 11 -2.49 -6.77 -0.38
N ALA A 12 -2.81 -7.74 0.46
CA ALA A 12 -3.42 -8.99 0.06
C ALA A 12 -4.86 -8.76 -0.45
N GLU A 13 -5.47 -9.79 -1.06
CA GLU A 13 -6.81 -9.70 -1.63
C GLU A 13 -7.82 -9.13 -0.63
N SER A 14 -8.53 -8.09 -1.03
CA SER A 14 -9.55 -7.41 -0.23
C SER A 14 -10.96 -7.79 -0.68
N GLU A 15 -11.96 -7.49 0.15
CA GLU A 15 -13.38 -7.61 -0.20
C GLU A 15 -13.72 -6.83 -1.49
N GLY A 16 -13.10 -5.66 -1.71
CA GLY A 16 -13.29 -4.88 -2.92
C GLY A 16 -12.65 -5.49 -4.16
N ASN A 17 -11.64 -6.36 -4.01
CA ASN A 17 -11.09 -7.12 -5.14
C ASN A 17 -12.01 -8.27 -5.56
N LEU A 18 -12.78 -8.84 -4.62
CA LEU A 18 -13.74 -9.90 -4.90
C LEU A 18 -15.05 -9.34 -5.47
N ASP A 19 -15.52 -8.25 -4.92
CA ASP A 19 -16.81 -7.65 -5.26
C ASP A 19 -16.70 -6.12 -5.31
N HIS A 20 -16.62 -5.58 -6.52
CA HIS A 20 -16.53 -4.14 -6.73
C HIS A 20 -17.78 -3.37 -6.24
N THR A 21 -18.92 -4.02 -6.03
CA THR A 21 -20.11 -3.36 -5.48
C THR A 21 -19.92 -2.96 -4.01
N ARG A 22 -18.93 -3.53 -3.33
CA ARG A 22 -18.58 -3.16 -1.95
C ARG A 22 -18.22 -1.68 -1.81
N TYR A 23 -17.63 -1.07 -2.84
CA TYR A 23 -17.32 0.37 -2.85
C TYR A 23 -18.55 1.27 -2.77
N GLN A 24 -19.74 0.75 -3.05
CA GLN A 24 -20.99 1.51 -2.92
C GLN A 24 -21.44 1.68 -1.46
N THR A 25 -21.05 0.75 -0.60
CA THR A 25 -21.53 0.66 0.79
C THR A 25 -20.43 0.81 1.83
N VAL A 26 -19.18 0.56 1.44
CA VAL A 26 -18.01 0.65 2.30
C VAL A 26 -17.02 1.62 1.67
N GLN A 27 -16.51 2.54 2.45
CA GLN A 27 -15.47 3.47 2.00
C GLN A 27 -14.20 2.70 1.67
N ASP A 28 -13.50 3.10 0.60
CA ASP A 28 -12.32 2.38 0.09
C ASP A 28 -11.27 2.12 1.18
N PHE A 29 -10.97 3.12 2.02
CA PHE A 29 -9.99 2.95 3.10
C PHE A 29 -10.40 1.93 4.16
N ALA A 30 -11.71 1.61 4.28
CA ALA A 30 -12.28 0.73 5.30
C ALA A 30 -12.47 -0.72 4.82
N LEU A 31 -12.22 -1.01 3.54
CA LEU A 31 -12.30 -2.37 3.00
C LEU A 31 -11.27 -3.30 3.65
N ARG A 32 -11.75 -4.48 4.05
CA ARG A 32 -10.97 -5.50 4.74
C ARG A 32 -10.41 -6.55 3.79
N LEU A 33 -9.53 -7.40 4.31
CA LEU A 33 -9.06 -8.57 3.59
C LEU A 33 -10.18 -9.62 3.46
N SER A 34 -10.16 -10.34 2.34
CA SER A 34 -10.91 -11.58 2.16
C SER A 34 -10.27 -12.73 2.97
N SER A 35 -10.98 -13.86 3.08
CA SER A 35 -10.42 -15.07 3.67
C SER A 35 -9.16 -15.56 2.93
N THR A 36 -9.14 -15.44 1.61
CA THR A 36 -7.97 -15.73 0.76
C THR A 36 -6.85 -14.74 1.05
N GLY A 37 -7.17 -13.45 1.16
CA GLY A 37 -6.19 -12.40 1.49
C GLY A 37 -5.50 -12.64 2.83
N VAL A 38 -6.22 -13.11 3.84
CA VAL A 38 -5.63 -13.50 5.13
C VAL A 38 -4.57 -14.60 4.95
N GLN A 39 -4.84 -15.61 4.14
CA GLN A 39 -3.89 -16.69 3.86
C GLN A 39 -2.68 -16.18 3.06
N GLN A 40 -2.91 -15.35 2.04
CA GLN A 40 -1.84 -14.71 1.25
C GLN A 40 -0.91 -13.90 2.13
N ALA A 41 -1.44 -13.07 3.04
CA ALA A 41 -0.65 -12.23 3.93
C ALA A 41 0.21 -13.08 4.91
N ARG A 42 -0.33 -14.16 5.45
CA ARG A 42 0.45 -15.07 6.30
C ARG A 42 1.57 -15.76 5.54
N LEU A 43 1.28 -16.24 4.32
CA LEU A 43 2.30 -16.85 3.47
C LEU A 43 3.41 -15.86 3.13
N ALA A 44 3.05 -14.61 2.78
CA ALA A 44 4.02 -13.54 2.54
C ALA A 44 4.89 -13.27 3.78
N GLY A 45 4.34 -13.35 4.98
CA GLY A 45 5.08 -13.24 6.23
C GLY A 45 6.15 -14.34 6.38
N VAL A 46 5.78 -15.58 6.08
CA VAL A 46 6.73 -16.73 6.13
C VAL A 46 7.86 -16.53 5.11
N GLN A 47 7.53 -16.20 3.87
CA GLN A 47 8.52 -15.94 2.82
C GLN A 47 9.43 -14.76 3.17
N LEU A 48 8.86 -13.70 3.73
CA LEU A 48 9.63 -12.54 4.15
C LEU A 48 10.59 -12.86 5.28
N LYS A 49 10.21 -13.75 6.21
CA LYS A 49 11.09 -14.22 7.28
C LYS A 49 12.32 -14.94 6.73
N GLU A 50 12.16 -15.76 5.70
CA GLU A 50 13.27 -16.42 5.01
C GLU A 50 14.21 -15.41 4.33
N ILE A 51 13.63 -14.35 3.68
CA ILE A 51 14.42 -13.30 3.03
C ILE A 51 15.20 -12.45 4.03
N LEU A 52 14.60 -12.15 5.18
CA LEU A 52 15.19 -11.28 6.20
C LEU A 52 16.21 -12.03 7.06
N GLU A 53 16.02 -13.32 7.28
CA GLU A 53 16.79 -14.11 8.25
C GLU A 53 16.78 -13.42 9.64
N ASP A 54 17.95 -12.98 10.14
CA ASP A 54 18.09 -12.17 11.37
C ASP A 54 18.18 -10.66 11.08
N GLY A 55 18.13 -10.26 9.82
CA GLY A 55 18.24 -8.86 9.37
C GLY A 55 17.13 -7.99 9.91
N LYS A 56 17.47 -6.77 10.30
CA LYS A 56 16.51 -5.79 10.83
C LYS A 56 15.81 -5.05 9.71
N VAL A 57 14.54 -4.68 9.94
CA VAL A 57 13.67 -4.03 8.96
C VAL A 57 12.95 -2.82 9.55
N TYR A 58 12.92 -1.75 8.77
CA TYR A 58 12.08 -0.57 9.01
C TYR A 58 10.86 -0.63 8.10
N VAL A 59 9.67 -0.40 8.63
CA VAL A 59 8.41 -0.62 7.90
C VAL A 59 7.67 0.70 7.69
N TYR A 60 7.28 0.96 6.45
CA TYR A 60 6.33 1.99 6.07
C TYR A 60 5.06 1.33 5.55
N LEU A 61 3.90 1.78 5.99
CA LEU A 61 2.64 1.19 5.54
C LEU A 61 1.57 2.25 5.24
N SER A 62 0.77 1.98 4.23
CA SER A 62 -0.43 2.74 3.94
C SER A 62 -1.44 2.62 5.09
N PRO A 63 -2.19 3.70 5.42
CA PRO A 63 -3.16 3.67 6.50
C PRO A 63 -4.46 2.93 6.19
N PHE A 64 -4.64 2.40 4.97
CA PHE A 64 -5.86 1.68 4.58
C PHE A 64 -5.99 0.36 5.34
N PHE A 65 -7.22 -0.02 5.73
CA PHE A 65 -7.46 -1.21 6.56
C PHE A 65 -6.88 -2.48 5.95
N ARG A 66 -7.07 -2.73 4.64
CA ARG A 66 -6.51 -3.89 3.95
C ARG A 66 -4.98 -3.96 4.05
N THR A 67 -4.31 -2.81 4.04
CA THR A 67 -2.85 -2.73 4.19
C THR A 67 -2.42 -3.01 5.63
N ARG A 68 -3.12 -2.42 6.60
CA ARG A 68 -2.88 -2.67 8.03
C ARG A 68 -3.07 -4.14 8.39
N GLU A 69 -4.16 -4.76 7.91
CA GLU A 69 -4.45 -6.18 8.12
C GLU A 69 -3.39 -7.08 7.48
N THR A 70 -2.97 -6.77 6.24
CA THR A 70 -1.87 -7.46 5.56
C THR A 70 -0.59 -7.41 6.41
N PHE A 71 -0.20 -6.21 6.85
CA PHE A 71 1.00 -6.05 7.66
C PHE A 71 0.88 -6.73 9.03
N GLN A 72 -0.28 -6.70 9.68
CA GLN A 72 -0.49 -7.36 10.96
C GLN A 72 -0.24 -8.86 10.88
N LEU A 73 -0.68 -9.50 9.80
CA LEU A 73 -0.48 -10.93 9.55
C LEU A 73 0.99 -11.24 9.18
N ILE A 74 1.63 -10.40 8.36
CA ILE A 74 3.07 -10.49 8.08
C ILE A 74 3.89 -10.38 9.37
N ARG A 75 3.53 -9.43 10.24
CA ARG A 75 4.20 -9.16 11.50
C ARG A 75 4.25 -10.38 12.43
N GLU A 76 3.26 -11.27 12.38
CA GLU A 76 3.26 -12.51 13.17
C GLU A 76 4.55 -13.34 12.96
N ALA A 77 5.07 -13.36 11.71
CA ALA A 77 6.26 -14.12 11.36
C ALA A 77 7.58 -13.36 11.57
N ILE A 78 7.59 -12.03 11.43
CA ILE A 78 8.82 -11.21 11.40
C ILE A 78 8.96 -10.26 12.60
N SER A 79 8.17 -10.43 13.67
CA SER A 79 8.14 -9.49 14.81
C SER A 79 9.52 -9.17 15.38
N GLN A 80 10.39 -10.13 15.43
CA GLN A 80 11.78 -10.02 15.93
C GLN A 80 12.69 -9.18 15.00
N ASN A 81 12.33 -9.06 13.73
CA ASN A 81 13.10 -8.31 12.74
C ASN A 81 12.73 -6.82 12.74
N ILE A 82 11.52 -6.46 13.20
CA ILE A 82 10.99 -5.10 13.09
C ILE A 82 11.65 -4.19 14.12
N VAL A 83 12.33 -3.14 13.63
CA VAL A 83 12.87 -2.05 14.47
C VAL A 83 11.81 -1.00 14.71
N LYS A 84 11.07 -0.63 13.66
CA LYS A 84 10.01 0.37 13.72
C LYS A 84 9.02 0.16 12.58
N SER A 85 7.78 0.48 12.82
CA SER A 85 6.74 0.59 11.79
C SER A 85 6.02 1.93 11.91
N ILE A 86 5.80 2.60 10.80
CA ILE A 86 5.06 3.86 10.73
C ILE A 86 4.04 3.82 9.59
N GLU A 87 2.91 4.47 9.81
CA GLU A 87 1.94 4.71 8.74
C GLU A 87 2.28 6.03 8.04
N ASP A 88 2.24 6.00 6.71
CA ASP A 88 2.45 7.19 5.89
C ASP A 88 1.32 7.31 4.84
N PRO A 89 0.46 8.33 4.93
CA PRO A 89 -0.66 8.50 4.00
C PRO A 89 -0.22 8.81 2.57
N ARG A 90 1.03 9.19 2.35
CA ARG A 90 1.56 9.48 1.00
C ARG A 90 1.71 8.22 0.14
N ILE A 91 1.75 7.03 0.76
CA ILE A 91 1.83 5.75 0.06
C ILE A 91 0.48 5.00 0.02
N ARG A 92 -0.65 5.69 0.19
CA ARG A 92 -1.98 5.11 0.02
C ARG A 92 -2.30 4.87 -1.46
N GLU A 93 -3.29 4.03 -1.73
CA GLU A 93 -3.90 3.85 -3.06
C GLU A 93 -4.36 5.21 -3.64
N GLN A 94 -4.40 5.32 -4.97
CA GLN A 94 -5.02 6.46 -5.65
C GLN A 94 -6.47 6.60 -5.19
N ASP A 95 -6.88 7.84 -4.91
CA ASP A 95 -8.26 8.13 -4.58
C ASP A 95 -9.11 8.16 -5.85
N TRP A 96 -10.05 7.22 -5.94
CA TRP A 96 -10.97 7.07 -7.06
C TRP A 96 -12.28 7.86 -6.86
N GLY A 97 -12.33 8.75 -5.86
CA GLY A 97 -13.51 9.54 -5.56
C GLY A 97 -14.67 8.69 -5.02
N HIS A 98 -15.88 9.18 -5.25
CA HIS A 98 -17.09 8.49 -4.82
C HIS A 98 -17.55 7.47 -5.86
N LEU A 99 -16.99 6.28 -5.83
CA LEU A 99 -17.36 5.16 -6.71
C LEU A 99 -18.74 4.60 -6.32
N ARG A 100 -19.82 5.30 -6.67
CA ARG A 100 -21.18 4.95 -6.24
C ARG A 100 -21.81 3.81 -7.02
N HIS A 101 -21.48 3.67 -8.30
CA HIS A 101 -22.03 2.62 -9.16
C HIS A 101 -20.98 2.14 -10.17
N PRO A 102 -20.89 0.82 -10.46
CA PRO A 102 -19.94 0.31 -11.46
C PRO A 102 -20.10 0.95 -12.85
N ASP A 103 -21.33 1.28 -13.23
CA ASP A 103 -21.61 1.91 -14.53
C ASP A 103 -21.10 3.35 -14.60
N ASP A 104 -21.14 4.11 -13.48
CA ASP A 104 -20.59 5.47 -13.41
C ASP A 104 -19.07 5.45 -13.64
N ASN A 105 -18.39 4.39 -13.17
CA ASN A 105 -16.95 4.23 -13.34
C ASN A 105 -16.54 3.97 -14.78
N LYS A 106 -17.39 3.32 -15.59
CA LYS A 106 -17.06 3.00 -16.96
C LYS A 106 -16.83 4.26 -17.79
N GLY A 107 -17.72 5.25 -17.68
CA GLY A 107 -17.56 6.53 -18.36
C GLY A 107 -16.32 7.29 -17.92
N ILE A 108 -16.03 7.30 -16.61
CA ILE A 108 -14.83 7.93 -16.04
C ILE A 108 -13.55 7.25 -16.54
N ILE A 109 -13.52 5.91 -16.61
CA ILE A 109 -12.37 5.17 -17.12
C ILE A 109 -12.16 5.43 -18.61
N GLU A 110 -13.23 5.42 -19.41
CA GLU A 110 -13.16 5.72 -20.86
C GLU A 110 -12.66 7.15 -21.11
N GLU A 111 -13.15 8.12 -20.36
CA GLU A 111 -12.70 9.52 -20.47
C GLU A 111 -11.23 9.67 -20.02
N ARG A 112 -10.83 9.02 -18.93
CA ARG A 112 -9.44 8.99 -18.45
C ARG A 112 -8.50 8.39 -19.51
N ASP A 113 -8.88 7.28 -20.10
CA ASP A 113 -8.05 6.58 -21.09
C ASP A 113 -7.93 7.38 -22.38
N TYR A 114 -8.98 8.14 -22.75
CA TYR A 114 -8.93 9.06 -23.88
C TYR A 114 -8.07 10.29 -23.61
N PHE A 115 -8.19 10.90 -22.43
CA PHE A 115 -7.48 12.14 -22.08
C PHE A 115 -6.02 11.87 -21.72
N SER A 116 -5.76 11.10 -20.69
CA SER A 116 -4.46 10.63 -20.20
C SER A 116 -4.63 9.94 -18.85
N THR A 117 -4.20 8.71 -18.70
CA THR A 117 -4.21 7.99 -17.42
C THR A 117 -3.43 8.69 -16.31
N PHE A 118 -2.41 9.50 -16.67
CA PHE A 118 -1.56 10.20 -15.71
C PHE A 118 -2.13 11.56 -15.30
N TYR A 119 -2.65 12.35 -16.26
CA TYR A 119 -3.08 13.72 -15.97
C TYR A 119 -4.57 13.85 -15.67
N TYR A 120 -5.39 12.89 -16.09
CA TYR A 120 -6.83 12.93 -15.81
C TYR A 120 -7.09 12.83 -14.32
N ARG A 121 -7.78 13.81 -13.76
CA ARG A 121 -8.23 13.79 -12.38
C ARG A 121 -9.57 13.08 -12.27
N ILE A 122 -9.62 12.05 -11.47
CA ILE A 122 -10.89 11.39 -11.11
C ILE A 122 -11.79 12.43 -10.40
N PRO A 123 -13.08 12.57 -10.76
CA PRO A 123 -14.00 13.43 -10.03
C PRO A 123 -14.01 13.11 -8.53
N ASP A 124 -13.83 14.14 -7.70
CA ASP A 124 -13.68 14.03 -6.23
C ASP A 124 -12.51 13.15 -5.76
N GLY A 125 -11.55 12.86 -6.65
CA GLY A 125 -10.43 12.00 -6.39
C GLY A 125 -9.08 12.57 -6.84
N GLU A 126 -8.12 11.70 -7.09
CA GLU A 126 -6.75 12.02 -7.48
C GLU A 126 -6.50 11.72 -8.97
N SER A 127 -5.59 12.49 -9.59
CA SER A 127 -4.93 12.10 -10.82
C SER A 127 -3.69 11.25 -10.52
N GLY A 128 -3.13 10.60 -11.55
CA GLY A 128 -1.81 9.96 -11.45
C GLY A 128 -0.71 10.96 -11.07
N ALA A 129 -0.81 12.22 -11.53
CA ALA A 129 0.13 13.28 -11.16
C ALA A 129 0.09 13.61 -9.66
N ASP A 130 -1.10 13.67 -9.04
CA ASP A 130 -1.22 13.87 -7.58
C ASP A 130 -0.56 12.72 -6.80
N VAL A 131 -0.77 11.48 -7.26
CA VAL A 131 -0.13 10.30 -6.67
C VAL A 131 1.40 10.40 -6.80
N TYR A 132 1.89 10.77 -7.99
CA TYR A 132 3.31 10.96 -8.24
C TYR A 132 3.93 11.99 -7.28
N ASP A 133 3.29 13.13 -7.10
CA ASP A 133 3.79 14.21 -6.25
C ASP A 133 3.90 13.78 -4.79
N ARG A 134 2.85 13.13 -4.24
CA ARG A 134 2.90 12.67 -2.85
C ARG A 134 3.86 11.51 -2.63
N VAL A 135 4.00 10.60 -3.60
CA VAL A 135 4.97 9.50 -3.53
C VAL A 135 6.40 10.05 -3.66
N SER A 136 6.64 11.03 -4.52
CA SER A 136 7.95 11.70 -4.61
C SER A 136 8.34 12.35 -3.28
N SER A 137 7.41 13.05 -2.62
CA SER A 137 7.63 13.58 -1.28
C SER A 137 7.93 12.49 -0.23
N PHE A 138 7.29 11.32 -0.34
CA PHE A 138 7.62 10.17 0.51
C PHE A 138 9.03 9.66 0.24
N LEU A 139 9.43 9.52 -1.03
CA LEU A 139 10.77 9.07 -1.40
C LEU A 139 11.88 10.01 -0.89
N ASP A 140 11.65 11.32 -0.90
CA ASP A 140 12.56 12.29 -0.28
C ASP A 140 12.71 12.05 1.24
N THR A 141 11.61 11.71 1.91
CA THR A 141 11.65 11.36 3.33
C THR A 141 12.42 10.05 3.54
N LEU A 142 12.16 9.05 2.71
CA LEU A 142 12.85 7.77 2.74
C LEU A 142 14.37 7.93 2.56
N HIS A 143 14.80 8.77 1.59
CA HIS A 143 16.21 9.08 1.38
C HIS A 143 16.87 9.73 2.60
N ARG A 144 16.21 10.69 3.25
CA ARG A 144 16.71 11.29 4.50
C ARG A 144 16.79 10.28 5.64
N ASP A 145 15.85 9.32 5.68
CA ASP A 145 15.88 8.26 6.68
C ASP A 145 17.07 7.33 6.50
N PHE A 146 17.53 7.08 5.26
CA PHE A 146 18.75 6.30 4.98
C PHE A 146 20.03 6.94 5.50
N GLU A 147 20.03 8.25 5.73
CA GLU A 147 21.17 8.98 6.28
C GLU A 147 21.25 8.91 7.81
N LYS A 148 20.20 8.43 8.47
CA LYS A 148 20.18 8.28 9.92
C LYS A 148 21.20 7.23 10.37
N GLU A 149 21.86 7.55 11.48
CA GLU A 149 22.77 6.60 12.12
C GLU A 149 22.00 5.34 12.56
N ASN A 150 22.58 4.18 12.29
CA ASN A 150 22.00 2.87 12.60
C ASN A 150 20.64 2.58 11.91
N PHE A 151 20.38 3.18 10.74
CA PHE A 151 19.19 2.81 9.96
C PHE A 151 19.26 1.33 9.54
N PRO A 152 18.17 0.56 9.65
CA PRO A 152 18.16 -0.87 9.34
C PRO A 152 18.55 -1.19 7.89
N GLU A 153 19.13 -2.36 7.70
CA GLU A 153 19.60 -2.82 6.39
C GLU A 153 18.47 -3.18 5.41
N ASN A 154 17.26 -3.38 5.92
CA ASN A 154 16.09 -3.65 5.08
C ASN A 154 15.00 -2.63 5.34
N VAL A 155 14.27 -2.29 4.27
CA VAL A 155 13.05 -1.49 4.29
C VAL A 155 11.93 -2.32 3.72
N LEU A 156 10.79 -2.32 4.39
CA LEU A 156 9.54 -2.90 3.92
C LEU A 156 8.54 -1.77 3.69
N ILE A 157 7.95 -1.72 2.52
CA ILE A 157 6.85 -0.81 2.18
C ILE A 157 5.64 -1.67 1.86
N VAL A 158 4.55 -1.47 2.60
CA VAL A 158 3.27 -2.16 2.38
C VAL A 158 2.22 -1.15 1.94
N SER A 159 1.67 -1.32 0.73
CA SER A 159 0.73 -0.37 0.10
C SER A 159 -0.39 -1.09 -0.65
#